data_5fd805ab58902eb10e5a909fc465b373
#
_entry.id   5fd805ab58902eb10e5a909fc465b373
#
_cell.length_a   1.000
_cell.length_b   1.000
_cell.length_c   1.000
_cell.angle_alpha   90.00
_cell.angle_beta   90.00
_cell.angle_gamma   90.00
#
_symmetry.space_group_name_H-M   'P 1'
#
loop_
_entity.id
_entity.type
_entity.pdbx_description
1 polymer ?
#
loop_
_entity_poly.entity_id
_entity_poly.type
_entity_poly.pdbx_seq_one_letter_code
_entity_poly.pdbx_strand_id
1 'polypeptide(L)'
;MGQQMNRESDVLFLYMTSHGLPNQFEMENAPLDLTQVDPKWLRETLDASGIRWRVIVISSCFSGSFVPALQNDNTLIITASAADRQSFGCTNEADYTYFGRAFFDQAMREQNSIETAFNQAQKTVSQWETAQGFEPSEPQWSMGKNMELMLPQLEQRLFPPKAVATP
;
A
#
# COMPACT_ATOMS: atom_id res chain seq x y z
N MET A 1 -13.65 -6.93 11.74
CA MET A 1 -13.23 -5.53 11.51
C MET A 1 -14.42 -4.58 11.45
N GLY A 2 -15.39 -4.77 10.55
CA GLY A 2 -16.51 -3.81 10.39
C GLY A 2 -17.45 -3.59 11.59
N GLN A 3 -17.35 -4.36 12.66
CA GLN A 3 -18.14 -4.18 13.89
C GLN A 3 -17.48 -3.21 14.89
N GLN A 4 -16.18 -2.95 14.77
CA GLN A 4 -15.42 -2.10 15.68
C GLN A 4 -15.08 -0.73 15.10
N MET A 5 -15.34 -0.52 13.81
CA MET A 5 -15.04 0.71 13.09
C MET A 5 -16.34 1.45 12.72
N ASN A 6 -16.30 2.78 12.79
CA ASN A 6 -17.35 3.60 12.19
C ASN A 6 -17.20 3.56 10.68
N ARG A 7 -18.18 2.93 10.00
CA ARG A 7 -18.11 2.67 8.56
C ARG A 7 -18.08 3.93 7.69
N GLU A 8 -18.61 5.05 8.17
CA GLU A 8 -18.72 6.31 7.43
C GLU A 8 -17.54 7.26 7.65
N SER A 9 -16.90 7.19 8.83
CA SER A 9 -15.89 8.18 9.23
C SER A 9 -14.49 7.60 9.43
N ASP A 10 -14.37 6.31 9.72
CA ASP A 10 -13.07 5.69 9.92
C ASP A 10 -12.42 5.32 8.59
N VAL A 11 -11.10 5.36 8.58
CA VAL A 11 -10.30 4.95 7.41
C VAL A 11 -9.63 3.61 7.72
N LEU A 12 -9.90 2.62 6.89
CA LEU A 12 -9.16 1.36 6.91
C LEU A 12 -7.83 1.55 6.21
N PHE A 13 -6.73 1.38 6.93
CA PHE A 13 -5.39 1.28 6.36
C PHE A 13 -5.00 -0.21 6.30
N LEU A 14 -4.93 -0.76 5.10
CA LEU A 14 -4.56 -2.15 4.84
C LEU A 14 -3.19 -2.21 4.19
N TYR A 15 -2.23 -2.82 4.87
CA TYR A 15 -0.93 -3.15 4.31
C TYR A 15 -0.79 -4.65 4.10
N MET A 16 -0.44 -5.05 2.90
CA MET A 16 -0.20 -6.44 2.51
C MET A 16 1.20 -6.56 1.93
N THR A 17 1.99 -7.51 2.42
CA THR A 17 3.33 -7.80 1.90
C THR A 17 3.53 -9.30 1.80
N SER A 18 3.94 -9.79 0.64
CA SER A 18 4.25 -11.19 0.35
C SER A 18 4.83 -11.33 -1.06
N HIS A 19 5.00 -12.56 -1.53
CA HIS A 19 5.19 -12.85 -2.94
C HIS A 19 3.89 -12.65 -3.72
N GLY A 20 4.00 -12.47 -5.03
CA GLY A 20 2.84 -12.29 -5.90
C GLY A 20 3.12 -12.72 -7.34
N LEU A 21 2.04 -13.08 -8.03
CA LEU A 21 1.94 -13.29 -9.47
C LEU A 21 0.84 -12.37 -10.02
N PRO A 22 0.70 -12.22 -11.34
CA PRO A 22 -0.39 -11.43 -11.92
C PRO A 22 -1.75 -11.87 -11.37
N ASN A 23 -2.48 -10.94 -10.72
CA ASN A 23 -3.77 -11.17 -10.05
C ASN A 23 -3.74 -12.20 -8.90
N GLN A 24 -2.58 -12.43 -8.29
CA GLN A 24 -2.43 -13.35 -7.17
C GLN A 24 -1.48 -12.78 -6.13
N PHE A 25 -1.91 -12.79 -4.89
CA PHE A 25 -1.10 -12.47 -3.72
C PHE A 25 -0.97 -13.76 -2.88
N GLU A 26 0.26 -14.19 -2.63
CA GLU A 26 0.50 -15.44 -1.92
C GLU A 26 0.23 -15.28 -0.43
N MET A 27 -0.51 -16.24 0.14
CA MET A 27 -0.71 -16.38 1.57
C MET A 27 -0.32 -17.78 2.01
N GLU A 28 0.67 -17.86 2.86
CA GLU A 28 1.02 -19.10 3.53
C GLU A 28 0.39 -19.09 4.93
N ASN A 29 -0.72 -19.79 5.10
CA ASN A 29 -1.45 -19.81 6.37
C ASN A 29 -2.00 -21.23 6.68
N ALA A 30 -1.12 -22.15 7.07
CA ALA A 30 -1.56 -23.42 7.62
C ALA A 30 -2.24 -23.20 8.99
N PRO A 31 -3.40 -23.79 9.29
CA PRO A 31 -4.10 -24.86 8.56
C PRO A 31 -5.22 -24.39 7.63
N LEU A 32 -5.31 -23.10 7.30
CA LEU A 32 -6.33 -22.59 6.39
C LEU A 32 -5.87 -22.83 4.95
N ASP A 33 -6.71 -23.44 4.10
CA ASP A 33 -6.45 -23.65 2.67
C ASP A 33 -6.46 -22.35 1.82
N LEU A 34 -6.18 -21.20 2.44
CA LEU A 34 -6.01 -19.93 1.77
C LEU A 34 -4.56 -19.81 1.30
N THR A 35 -4.29 -20.31 0.10
CA THR A 35 -2.96 -20.22 -0.53
C THR A 35 -2.78 -18.95 -1.35
N GLN A 36 -3.89 -18.28 -1.70
CA GLN A 36 -3.87 -17.12 -2.59
C GLN A 36 -5.02 -16.16 -2.29
N VAL A 37 -4.74 -14.85 -2.42
CA VAL A 37 -5.75 -13.80 -2.47
C VAL A 37 -5.78 -13.24 -3.88
N ASP A 38 -6.92 -13.32 -4.56
CA ASP A 38 -7.15 -12.66 -5.85
C ASP A 38 -7.82 -11.30 -5.67
N PRO A 39 -7.72 -10.39 -6.66
CA PRO A 39 -8.26 -9.03 -6.57
C PRO A 39 -9.78 -8.98 -6.36
N LYS A 40 -10.53 -9.91 -6.95
CA LYS A 40 -11.99 -9.96 -6.84
C LYS A 40 -12.41 -10.35 -5.42
N TRP A 41 -11.81 -11.40 -4.88
CA TRP A 41 -12.06 -11.83 -3.50
C TRP A 41 -11.74 -10.72 -2.50
N LEU A 42 -10.61 -10.03 -2.68
CA LEU A 42 -10.23 -8.92 -1.82
C LEU A 42 -11.24 -7.78 -1.92
N ARG A 43 -11.69 -7.44 -3.13
CA ARG A 43 -12.72 -6.43 -3.35
C ARG A 43 -14.03 -6.78 -2.64
N GLU A 44 -14.53 -8.00 -2.82
CA GLU A 44 -15.77 -8.47 -2.19
C GLU A 44 -15.66 -8.47 -0.66
N THR A 45 -14.53 -8.89 -0.12
CA THR A 45 -14.25 -8.88 1.33
C THR A 45 -14.24 -7.46 1.90
N LEU A 46 -13.59 -6.53 1.21
CA LEU A 46 -13.55 -5.13 1.61
C LEU A 46 -14.94 -4.47 1.53
N ASP A 47 -15.72 -4.78 0.50
CA ASP A 47 -17.08 -4.26 0.35
C ASP A 47 -18.03 -4.83 1.40
N ALA A 48 -17.90 -6.12 1.74
CA ALA A 48 -18.65 -6.76 2.83
C ALA A 48 -18.35 -6.15 4.21
N SER A 49 -17.19 -5.55 4.42
CA SER A 49 -16.86 -4.83 5.66
C SER A 49 -17.74 -3.59 5.86
N GLY A 50 -18.26 -3.03 4.77
CA GLY A 50 -19.01 -1.78 4.74
C GLY A 50 -18.18 -0.52 5.03
N ILE A 51 -16.86 -0.63 5.24
CA ILE A 51 -16.00 0.52 5.51
C ILE A 51 -15.80 1.32 4.22
N ARG A 52 -16.18 2.58 4.28
CA ARG A 52 -16.22 3.48 3.13
C ARG A 52 -14.83 3.92 2.67
N TRP A 53 -13.99 4.38 3.61
CA TRP A 53 -12.71 5.00 3.31
C TRP A 53 -11.58 3.98 3.46
N ARG A 54 -10.76 3.82 2.44
CA ARG A 54 -9.71 2.80 2.41
C ARG A 54 -8.40 3.33 1.85
N VAL A 55 -7.31 3.05 2.54
CA VAL A 55 -5.95 3.15 2.02
C VAL A 55 -5.40 1.73 1.95
N ILE A 56 -5.07 1.28 0.76
CA ILE A 56 -4.59 -0.09 0.50
C ILE A 56 -3.18 0.00 -0.05
N VAL A 57 -2.23 -0.62 0.63
CA VAL A 57 -0.83 -0.70 0.21
C VAL A 57 -0.49 -2.16 -0.03
N ILE A 58 -0.10 -2.52 -1.25
CA ILE A 58 0.27 -3.89 -1.63
C ILE A 58 1.74 -3.92 -2.05
N SER A 59 2.56 -4.58 -1.26
CA SER A 59 3.99 -4.77 -1.51
C SER A 59 4.26 -6.21 -1.94
N SER A 60 4.09 -6.47 -3.23
CA SER A 60 4.39 -7.75 -3.89
C SER A 60 4.76 -7.53 -5.35
N CYS A 61 5.35 -8.54 -5.99
CA CYS A 61 5.49 -8.59 -7.44
C CYS A 61 4.10 -8.52 -8.09
N PHE A 62 3.99 -7.85 -9.24
CA PHE A 62 2.76 -7.70 -10.02
C PHE A 62 1.58 -7.08 -9.26
N SER A 63 1.87 -6.36 -8.15
CA SER A 63 0.84 -5.80 -7.27
C SER A 63 -0.08 -4.78 -7.96
N GLY A 64 0.40 -4.10 -8.99
CA GLY A 64 -0.43 -3.22 -9.82
C GLY A 64 -1.61 -3.92 -10.50
N SER A 65 -1.57 -5.25 -10.67
CA SER A 65 -2.68 -6.04 -11.21
C SER A 65 -3.94 -6.01 -10.34
N PHE A 66 -3.82 -5.62 -9.07
CA PHE A 66 -4.95 -5.46 -8.14
C PHE A 66 -5.71 -4.14 -8.34
N VAL A 67 -5.07 -3.12 -8.90
CA VAL A 67 -5.64 -1.77 -9.00
C VAL A 67 -7.00 -1.75 -9.71
N PRO A 68 -7.19 -2.36 -10.90
CA PRO A 68 -8.46 -2.27 -11.62
C PRO A 68 -9.66 -2.81 -10.83
N ALA A 69 -9.47 -3.86 -10.03
CA ALA A 69 -10.54 -4.45 -9.24
C ALA A 69 -10.84 -3.66 -7.96
N LEU A 70 -9.82 -3.04 -7.36
CA LEU A 70 -9.94 -2.37 -6.05
C LEU A 70 -10.29 -0.90 -6.14
N GLN A 71 -10.03 -0.24 -7.28
CA GLN A 71 -10.24 1.20 -7.44
C GLN A 71 -11.71 1.58 -7.29
N ASN A 72 -11.97 2.63 -6.54
CA ASN A 72 -13.24 3.35 -6.44
C ASN A 72 -13.02 4.76 -5.92
N ASP A 73 -14.07 5.58 -5.89
CA ASP A 73 -13.99 6.99 -5.50
C ASP A 73 -13.48 7.24 -4.06
N ASN A 74 -13.58 6.26 -3.16
CA ASN A 74 -13.27 6.39 -1.74
C ASN A 74 -11.99 5.64 -1.33
N THR A 75 -11.18 5.20 -2.27
CA THR A 75 -10.00 4.36 -2.01
C THR A 75 -8.75 4.97 -2.60
N LEU A 76 -7.67 4.99 -1.81
CA LEU A 76 -6.30 5.16 -2.27
C LEU A 76 -5.64 3.77 -2.36
N ILE A 77 -5.05 3.45 -3.49
CA ILE A 77 -4.28 2.22 -3.69
C ILE A 77 -2.85 2.58 -4.05
N ILE A 78 -1.92 1.98 -3.33
CA ILE A 78 -0.49 2.12 -3.54
C ILE A 78 0.07 0.71 -3.77
N THR A 79 0.85 0.52 -4.83
CA THR A 79 1.46 -0.78 -5.14
C THR A 79 2.96 -0.67 -5.32
N ALA A 80 3.69 -1.71 -4.93
CA ALA A 80 5.14 -1.76 -5.04
C ALA A 80 5.63 -1.95 -6.48
N SER A 81 4.74 -2.38 -7.39
CA SER A 81 5.07 -2.62 -8.78
C SER A 81 3.89 -2.36 -9.70
N ALA A 82 4.14 -2.18 -11.00
CA ALA A 82 3.13 -2.21 -12.04
C ALA A 82 2.54 -3.61 -12.20
N ALA A 83 1.47 -3.73 -12.99
CA ALA A 83 0.71 -4.97 -13.16
C ALA A 83 1.53 -6.09 -13.84
N ASP A 84 2.53 -5.73 -14.62
CA ASP A 84 3.40 -6.61 -15.41
C ASP A 84 4.87 -6.58 -14.93
N ARG A 85 5.13 -6.03 -13.73
CA ARG A 85 6.48 -5.85 -13.18
C ARG A 85 6.67 -6.61 -11.87
N GLN A 86 7.91 -7.03 -11.65
CA GLN A 86 8.34 -7.57 -10.35
C GLN A 86 8.69 -6.45 -9.39
N SER A 87 8.66 -6.72 -8.09
CA SER A 87 9.26 -5.90 -7.05
C SER A 87 10.39 -6.68 -6.38
N PHE A 88 11.32 -5.98 -5.71
CA PHE A 88 12.57 -6.57 -5.25
C PHE A 88 12.73 -6.44 -3.73
N GLY A 89 13.76 -7.16 -3.19
CA GLY A 89 14.05 -7.17 -1.76
C GLY A 89 13.30 -8.24 -0.97
N CYS A 90 12.58 -9.15 -1.64
CA CYS A 90 11.89 -10.26 -1.01
C CYS A 90 12.85 -11.45 -0.80
N THR A 91 13.88 -11.29 0.03
CA THR A 91 14.77 -12.40 0.42
C THR A 91 14.49 -12.80 1.87
N ASN A 92 14.73 -14.07 2.22
CA ASN A 92 14.55 -14.58 3.58
C ASN A 92 15.45 -13.89 4.63
N GLU A 93 16.46 -13.14 4.19
CA GLU A 93 17.40 -12.41 5.02
C GLU A 93 17.09 -10.91 5.12
N ALA A 94 16.10 -10.41 4.34
CA ALA A 94 15.74 -9.00 4.30
C ALA A 94 14.57 -8.72 5.24
N ASP A 95 14.74 -7.79 6.18
CA ASP A 95 13.68 -7.33 7.08
C ASP A 95 12.53 -6.62 6.32
N TYR A 96 12.81 -6.09 5.13
CA TYR A 96 11.88 -5.30 4.32
C TYR A 96 12.08 -5.53 2.82
N THR A 97 10.99 -5.47 2.05
CA THR A 97 11.08 -5.28 0.59
C THR A 97 11.66 -3.89 0.27
N TYR A 98 12.18 -3.68 -0.93
CA TYR A 98 12.67 -2.35 -1.36
C TYR A 98 11.59 -1.28 -1.19
N PHE A 99 10.38 -1.55 -1.67
CA PHE A 99 9.27 -0.61 -1.53
C PHE A 99 8.87 -0.40 -0.07
N GLY A 100 8.74 -1.47 0.72
CA GLY A 100 8.40 -1.37 2.14
C GLY A 100 9.41 -0.53 2.93
N ARG A 101 10.71 -0.73 2.69
CA ARG A 101 11.77 0.08 3.31
C ARG A 101 11.74 1.53 2.85
N ALA A 102 11.65 1.77 1.53
CA ALA A 102 11.66 3.13 0.99
C ALA A 102 10.43 3.92 1.44
N PHE A 103 9.25 3.29 1.46
CA PHE A 103 8.01 3.97 1.78
C PHE A 103 7.79 4.12 3.28
N PHE A 104 7.78 3.01 4.05
CA PHE A 104 7.44 3.06 5.48
C PHE A 104 8.63 3.43 6.37
N ASP A 105 9.80 2.82 6.15
CA ASP A 105 10.93 3.03 7.05
C ASP A 105 11.68 4.34 6.79
N GLN A 106 11.64 4.86 5.56
CA GLN A 106 12.30 6.12 5.22
C GLN A 106 11.30 7.25 4.97
N ALA A 107 10.58 7.22 3.85
CA ALA A 107 9.81 8.36 3.40
C ALA A 107 8.68 8.78 4.35
N MET A 108 7.90 7.84 4.89
CA MET A 108 6.81 8.15 5.84
C MET A 108 7.29 8.72 7.18
N ARG A 109 8.56 8.50 7.55
CA ARG A 109 9.15 9.11 8.76
C ARG A 109 9.61 10.54 8.53
N GLU A 110 9.91 10.91 7.30
CA GLU A 110 10.46 12.22 6.91
C GLU A 110 9.39 13.19 6.42
N GLN A 111 8.34 12.66 5.78
CA GLN A 111 7.30 13.43 5.13
C GLN A 111 6.02 13.50 5.96
N ASN A 112 5.26 14.59 5.78
CA ASN A 112 3.95 14.78 6.40
C ASN A 112 2.79 14.59 5.40
N SER A 113 3.09 14.04 4.24
CA SER A 113 2.12 13.73 3.19
C SER A 113 2.41 12.35 2.60
N ILE A 114 1.38 11.54 2.48
CA ILE A 114 1.47 10.17 1.92
C ILE A 114 1.90 10.23 0.46
N GLU A 115 1.39 11.20 -0.30
CA GLU A 115 1.76 11.38 -1.71
C GLU A 115 3.24 11.77 -1.86
N THR A 116 3.72 12.71 -1.03
CA THR A 116 5.13 13.10 -1.05
C THR A 116 6.02 11.93 -0.63
N ALA A 117 5.61 11.15 0.37
CA ALA A 117 6.31 9.95 0.79
C ALA A 117 6.35 8.90 -0.33
N PHE A 118 5.25 8.68 -1.04
CA PHE A 118 5.20 7.79 -2.19
C PHE A 118 6.17 8.23 -3.30
N ASN A 119 6.15 9.51 -3.68
CA ASN A 119 7.03 10.06 -4.71
C ASN A 119 8.52 9.93 -4.34
N GLN A 120 8.85 10.10 -3.07
CA GLN A 120 10.21 9.87 -2.55
C GLN A 120 10.58 8.38 -2.62
N ALA A 121 9.69 7.51 -2.15
CA ALA A 121 9.90 6.07 -2.18
C ALA A 121 10.10 5.54 -3.60
N GLN A 122 9.30 5.99 -4.57
CA GLN A 122 9.41 5.62 -5.98
C GLN A 122 10.81 5.96 -6.54
N LYS A 123 11.32 7.15 -6.24
CA LYS A 123 12.68 7.56 -6.65
C LYS A 123 13.76 6.70 -5.99
N THR A 124 13.62 6.43 -4.70
CA THR A 124 14.57 5.61 -3.93
C THR A 124 14.62 4.18 -4.46
N VAL A 125 13.46 3.57 -4.69
CA VAL A 125 13.37 2.21 -5.28
C VAL A 125 14.02 2.16 -6.64
N SER A 126 13.71 3.11 -7.54
CA SER A 126 14.32 3.20 -8.87
C SER A 126 15.86 3.33 -8.83
N GLN A 127 16.40 4.08 -7.86
CA GLN A 127 17.84 4.18 -7.67
C GLN A 127 18.46 2.84 -7.23
N TRP A 128 17.82 2.13 -6.30
CA TRP A 128 18.32 0.84 -5.84
C TRP A 128 18.25 -0.23 -6.94
N GLU A 129 17.16 -0.26 -7.71
CA GLU A 129 16.99 -1.17 -8.84
C GLU A 129 18.04 -0.92 -9.91
N THR A 130 18.25 0.35 -10.27
CA THR A 130 19.27 0.73 -11.25
C THR A 130 20.69 0.33 -10.78
N ALA A 131 21.01 0.54 -9.51
CA ALA A 131 22.31 0.18 -8.93
C ALA A 131 22.57 -1.33 -8.95
N GLN A 132 21.52 -2.14 -8.92
CA GLN A 132 21.59 -3.61 -8.97
C GLN A 132 21.40 -4.18 -10.39
N GLY A 133 21.13 -3.34 -11.38
CA GLY A 133 20.82 -3.78 -12.75
C GLY A 133 19.47 -4.49 -12.88
N PHE A 134 18.53 -4.22 -12.01
CA PHE A 134 17.17 -4.77 -12.08
C PHE A 134 16.31 -3.97 -13.05
N GLU A 135 15.33 -4.65 -13.64
CA GLU A 135 14.25 -3.99 -14.38
C GLU A 135 13.39 -3.14 -13.42
N PRO A 136 12.93 -1.95 -13.84
CA PRO A 136 12.13 -1.08 -12.99
C PRO A 136 10.84 -1.75 -12.51
N SER A 137 10.54 -1.70 -11.21
CA SER A 137 9.29 -2.20 -10.64
C SER A 137 8.10 -1.28 -10.93
N GLU A 138 8.33 0.01 -11.09
CA GLU A 138 7.32 1.03 -11.38
C GLU A 138 6.16 1.04 -10.36
N PRO A 139 6.39 1.42 -9.11
CA PRO A 139 5.34 1.55 -8.10
C PRO A 139 4.18 2.43 -8.58
N GLN A 140 2.93 2.05 -8.25
CA GLN A 140 1.73 2.72 -8.74
C GLN A 140 0.98 3.44 -7.63
N TRP A 141 0.31 4.53 -8.02
CA TRP A 141 -0.58 5.33 -7.19
C TRP A 141 -1.94 5.47 -7.88
N SER A 142 -3.00 5.03 -7.23
CA SER A 142 -4.36 5.18 -7.72
C SER A 142 -5.24 5.84 -6.67
N MET A 143 -5.68 7.06 -6.94
CA MET A 143 -6.43 7.91 -6.02
C MET A 143 -7.89 8.02 -6.46
N GLY A 144 -8.81 7.66 -5.57
CA GLY A 144 -10.24 7.93 -5.76
C GLY A 144 -10.56 9.42 -5.54
N LYS A 145 -11.45 9.98 -6.33
CA LYS A 145 -11.77 11.43 -6.31
C LYS A 145 -12.30 11.94 -4.96
N ASN A 146 -13.05 11.11 -4.21
CA ASN A 146 -13.52 11.48 -2.88
C ASN A 146 -12.43 11.28 -1.82
N MET A 147 -11.56 10.27 -2.00
CA MET A 147 -10.42 10.04 -1.12
C MET A 147 -9.42 11.20 -1.20
N GLU A 148 -9.25 11.81 -2.36
CA GLU A 148 -8.41 13.02 -2.53
C GLU A 148 -8.85 14.15 -1.58
N LEU A 149 -10.15 14.31 -1.36
CA LEU A 149 -10.70 15.29 -0.42
C LEU A 149 -10.55 14.84 1.05
N MET A 150 -10.54 13.53 1.32
CA MET A 150 -10.39 12.97 2.66
C MET A 150 -8.94 12.90 3.11
N LEU A 151 -8.00 12.73 2.19
CA LEU A 151 -6.57 12.48 2.47
C LEU A 151 -5.94 13.53 3.40
N PRO A 152 -6.15 14.85 3.24
CA PRO A 152 -5.59 15.85 4.14
C PRO A 152 -6.06 15.68 5.61
N GLN A 153 -7.30 15.24 5.83
CA GLN A 153 -7.82 14.99 7.17
C GLN A 153 -7.19 13.74 7.79
N LEU A 154 -6.95 12.71 6.98
CA LEU A 154 -6.23 11.51 7.40
C LEU A 154 -4.79 11.85 7.76
N GLU A 155 -4.10 12.63 6.93
CA GLU A 155 -2.71 13.05 7.15
C GLU A 155 -2.54 13.86 8.43
N GLN A 156 -3.47 14.76 8.75
CA GLN A 156 -3.45 15.51 10.03
C GLN A 156 -3.50 14.57 11.26
N ARG A 157 -4.18 13.43 11.16
CA ARG A 157 -4.24 12.43 12.23
C ARG A 157 -2.98 11.56 12.30
N LEU A 158 -2.43 11.21 11.14
CA LEU A 158 -1.22 10.37 11.03
C LEU A 158 0.06 11.15 11.39
N PHE A 159 0.10 12.43 11.02
CA PHE A 159 1.24 13.31 11.21
C PHE A 159 0.86 14.53 12.07
N PRO A 160 0.51 14.35 13.35
CA PRO A 160 0.18 15.48 14.18
C PRO A 160 1.35 16.47 14.25
N PRO A 161 1.09 17.79 14.24
CA PRO A 161 2.16 18.77 14.37
C PRO A 161 2.96 18.48 15.64
N LYS A 162 4.29 18.44 15.50
CA LYS A 162 5.18 18.27 16.66
C LYS A 162 4.87 19.40 17.63
N ALA A 163 4.53 19.04 18.88
CA ALA A 163 4.33 20.04 19.93
C ALA A 163 5.58 20.93 19.99
N VAL A 164 5.38 22.24 19.72
CA VAL A 164 6.45 23.20 19.90
C VAL A 164 6.75 23.20 21.39
N ALA A 165 7.93 22.71 21.77
CA ALA A 165 8.40 22.85 23.13
C ALA A 165 8.46 24.33 23.44
N THR A 166 7.54 24.83 24.24
CA THR A 166 7.58 26.20 24.78
C THR A 166 8.81 26.29 25.68
N PRO A 167 9.65 27.30 25.51
CA PRO A 167 10.88 27.48 26.31
C PRO A 167 10.60 27.65 27.80
#